data_d180462c33a171760c5efa71f39147db
#
_entry.id   d180462c33a171760c5efa71f39147db
#
_cell.length_a   1.000
_cell.length_b   1.000
_cell.length_c   1.000
_cell.angle_alpha   90.00
_cell.angle_beta   90.00
_cell.angle_gamma   90.00
#
_symmetry.space_group_name_H-M   'P 1'
#
loop_
_entity.id
_entity.type
_entity.pdbx_description
1 polymer ?
#
loop_
_entity_poly.entity_id
_entity_poly.type
_entity_poly.pdbx_seq_one_letter_code
_entity_poly.pdbx_strand_id
1 'polypeptide(L)'
;MSRRSLLLAVAIFLCLACGVGATLWMLVRYEPRLYLLAAVPPGNDRHKLSEDCQRELSQLWYSVTNQEDEQKWGHRFTDKQINSWLAEHFVSSRLEEFLPEGISQPRFVIEPDKIRVAFRYGSGLWSTIVSIDLRLWLVKCEPNVVALKLVGFHAGALPISAQSLLESINEKFQEHGSGIGVDWYRDEGYPVALIRFQAEQPHPTLVLELIKLEKGAIHIQGHTKDPASLRAFLADPFGSLRLATE
;
A
#
# COMPACT_ATOMS: atom_id res chain seq x y z
N MET A 1 -37.06 -41.77 19.62
CA MET A 1 -37.37 -40.77 18.58
C MET A 1 -37.99 -41.50 17.39
N SER A 2 -39.13 -41.04 16.89
CA SER A 2 -39.72 -41.64 15.70
C SER A 2 -38.86 -41.31 14.46
N ARG A 3 -38.84 -42.21 13.45
CA ARG A 3 -38.11 -41.96 12.19
C ARG A 3 -38.53 -40.60 11.54
N ARG A 4 -39.80 -40.22 11.73
CA ARG A 4 -40.32 -38.93 11.21
C ARG A 4 -39.74 -37.73 11.91
N SER A 5 -39.54 -37.75 13.24
CA SER A 5 -38.92 -36.66 13.98
C SER A 5 -37.42 -36.51 13.68
N LEU A 6 -36.73 -37.62 13.39
CA LEU A 6 -35.34 -37.59 12.95
C LEU A 6 -35.21 -36.96 11.56
N LEU A 7 -36.06 -37.35 10.61
CA LEU A 7 -36.05 -36.78 9.26
C LEU A 7 -36.37 -35.27 9.27
N LEU A 8 -37.33 -34.84 10.08
CA LEU A 8 -37.63 -33.41 10.26
C LEU A 8 -36.45 -32.62 10.84
N ALA A 9 -35.78 -33.16 11.87
CA ALA A 9 -34.60 -32.52 12.46
C ALA A 9 -33.46 -32.39 11.44
N VAL A 10 -33.19 -33.43 10.65
CA VAL A 10 -32.19 -33.42 9.58
C VAL A 10 -32.54 -32.37 8.49
N ALA A 11 -33.81 -32.32 8.07
CA ALA A 11 -34.26 -31.36 7.07
C ALA A 11 -34.11 -29.91 7.56
N ILE A 12 -34.47 -29.61 8.82
CA ILE A 12 -34.29 -28.28 9.42
C ILE A 12 -32.80 -27.94 9.49
N PHE A 13 -31.95 -28.87 9.92
CA PHE A 13 -30.50 -28.65 9.98
C PHE A 13 -29.90 -28.33 8.60
N LEU A 14 -30.27 -29.07 7.57
CA LEU A 14 -29.84 -28.84 6.20
C LEU A 14 -30.30 -27.47 5.68
N CYS A 15 -31.56 -27.08 5.93
CA CYS A 15 -32.05 -25.74 5.55
C CYS A 15 -31.28 -24.62 6.25
N LEU A 16 -31.00 -24.78 7.55
CA LEU A 16 -30.20 -23.80 8.29
C LEU A 16 -28.75 -23.75 7.76
N ALA A 17 -28.12 -24.90 7.51
CA ALA A 17 -26.77 -24.97 6.96
C ALA A 17 -26.70 -24.32 5.55
N CYS A 18 -27.67 -24.59 4.67
CA CYS A 18 -27.78 -23.97 3.36
C CYS A 18 -28.00 -22.44 3.48
N GLY A 19 -28.86 -22.00 4.40
CA GLY A 19 -29.12 -20.59 4.67
C GLY A 19 -27.86 -19.85 5.14
N VAL A 20 -27.11 -20.40 6.10
CA VAL A 20 -25.84 -19.87 6.56
C VAL A 20 -24.81 -19.85 5.44
N GLY A 21 -24.68 -20.94 4.67
CA GLY A 21 -23.78 -21.02 3.53
C GLY A 21 -24.07 -19.96 2.46
N ALA A 22 -25.33 -19.77 2.10
CA ALA A 22 -25.76 -18.75 1.14
C ALA A 22 -25.48 -17.32 1.66
N THR A 23 -25.72 -17.07 2.94
CA THR A 23 -25.42 -15.78 3.56
C THR A 23 -23.92 -15.46 3.54
N LEU A 24 -23.09 -16.41 3.96
CA LEU A 24 -21.63 -16.27 3.91
C LEU A 24 -21.13 -16.05 2.50
N TRP A 25 -21.68 -16.78 1.53
CA TRP A 25 -21.36 -16.58 0.12
C TRP A 25 -21.69 -15.18 -0.36
N MET A 26 -22.85 -14.64 -0.01
CA MET A 26 -23.24 -13.27 -0.34
C MET A 26 -22.32 -12.23 0.32
N LEU A 27 -21.92 -12.44 1.58
CA LEU A 27 -21.02 -11.54 2.30
C LEU A 27 -19.62 -11.54 1.69
N VAL A 28 -19.07 -12.67 1.29
CA VAL A 28 -17.77 -12.77 0.62
C VAL A 28 -17.81 -12.08 -0.74
N ARG A 29 -18.92 -12.19 -1.47
CA ARG A 29 -19.08 -11.58 -2.79
C ARG A 29 -19.55 -10.13 -2.76
N TYR A 30 -19.78 -9.58 -1.58
CA TYR A 30 -20.17 -8.19 -1.45
C TYR A 30 -19.08 -7.25 -1.99
N GLU A 31 -19.45 -6.40 -2.93
CA GLU A 31 -18.55 -5.35 -3.43
C GLU A 31 -18.73 -4.09 -2.57
N PRO A 32 -17.70 -3.70 -1.78
CA PRO A 32 -17.79 -2.52 -0.93
C PRO A 32 -18.08 -1.26 -1.75
N ARG A 33 -18.98 -0.43 -1.26
CA ARG A 33 -19.39 0.80 -1.96
C ARG A 33 -18.21 1.72 -2.28
N LEU A 34 -17.22 1.79 -1.39
CA LEU A 34 -16.00 2.57 -1.62
C LEU A 34 -15.21 2.05 -2.81
N TYR A 35 -15.13 0.73 -3.00
CA TYR A 35 -14.49 0.14 -4.16
C TYR A 35 -15.20 0.55 -5.46
N LEU A 36 -16.53 0.53 -5.48
CA LEU A 36 -17.30 0.93 -6.65
C LEU A 36 -17.11 2.42 -6.97
N LEU A 37 -17.12 3.28 -5.94
CA LEU A 37 -16.96 4.74 -6.11
C LEU A 37 -15.53 5.14 -6.53
N ALA A 38 -14.52 4.35 -6.20
CA ALA A 38 -13.14 4.57 -6.61
C ALA A 38 -12.88 4.20 -8.08
N ALA A 39 -13.83 3.56 -8.75
CA ALA A 39 -13.72 3.25 -10.17
C ALA A 39 -13.73 4.51 -11.02
N VAL A 40 -12.74 4.66 -11.87
CA VAL A 40 -12.71 5.73 -12.88
C VAL A 40 -13.19 5.14 -14.21
N PRO A 41 -14.33 5.61 -14.77
CA PRO A 41 -14.84 5.09 -16.03
C PRO A 41 -13.85 5.34 -17.18
N PRO A 42 -13.80 4.46 -18.20
CA PRO A 42 -12.96 4.68 -19.37
C PRO A 42 -13.40 5.94 -20.14
N GLY A 43 -12.42 6.70 -20.65
CA GLY A 43 -12.66 7.92 -21.41
C GLY A 43 -11.48 8.89 -21.34
N ASN A 44 -11.60 10.01 -22.02
CA ASN A 44 -10.55 11.02 -22.12
C ASN A 44 -10.13 11.59 -20.75
N ASP A 45 -11.09 11.76 -19.83
CA ASP A 45 -10.79 12.28 -18.48
C ASP A 45 -9.91 11.29 -17.69
N ARG A 46 -10.18 9.97 -17.81
CA ARG A 46 -9.32 8.96 -17.19
C ARG A 46 -7.91 9.00 -17.78
N HIS A 47 -7.80 9.07 -19.10
CA HIS A 47 -6.50 9.13 -19.78
C HIS A 47 -5.70 10.36 -19.34
N LYS A 48 -6.32 11.53 -19.31
CA LYS A 48 -5.70 12.75 -18.84
C LYS A 48 -5.21 12.66 -17.38
N LEU A 49 -6.05 12.13 -16.48
CA LEU A 49 -5.67 11.92 -15.08
C LEU A 49 -4.53 10.90 -14.93
N SER A 50 -4.48 9.88 -15.79
CA SER A 50 -3.40 8.91 -15.85
C SER A 50 -2.07 9.56 -16.29
N GLU A 51 -2.11 10.38 -17.35
CA GLU A 51 -0.95 11.15 -17.81
C GLU A 51 -0.46 12.15 -16.74
N ASP A 52 -1.39 12.84 -16.05
CA ASP A 52 -1.07 13.72 -14.95
C ASP A 52 -0.35 12.98 -13.81
N CYS A 53 -0.84 11.78 -13.44
CA CYS A 53 -0.19 10.94 -12.45
C CYS A 53 1.22 10.52 -12.89
N GLN A 54 1.38 10.09 -14.13
CA GLN A 54 2.67 9.70 -14.68
C GLN A 54 3.66 10.86 -14.71
N ARG A 55 3.20 12.06 -15.05
CA ARG A 55 4.02 13.30 -15.02
C ARG A 55 4.49 13.62 -13.61
N GLU A 56 3.59 13.58 -12.61
CA GLU A 56 3.94 13.79 -11.20
C GLU A 56 4.93 12.75 -10.68
N LEU A 57 4.74 11.47 -11.04
CA LEU A 57 5.69 10.41 -10.69
C LEU A 57 7.07 10.64 -11.33
N SER A 58 7.09 11.06 -12.60
CA SER A 58 8.35 11.37 -13.30
C SER A 58 9.06 12.59 -12.69
N GLN A 59 8.31 13.62 -12.30
CA GLN A 59 8.86 14.79 -11.62
C GLN A 59 9.39 14.42 -10.23
N LEU A 60 8.67 13.62 -9.45
CA LEU A 60 9.14 13.11 -8.18
C LEU A 60 10.44 12.31 -8.36
N TRP A 61 10.47 11.39 -9.34
CA TRP A 61 11.67 10.63 -9.65
C TRP A 61 12.86 11.53 -10.03
N TYR A 62 12.62 12.51 -10.89
CA TYR A 62 13.63 13.48 -11.26
C TYR A 62 14.17 14.28 -10.06
N SER A 63 13.28 14.75 -9.19
CA SER A 63 13.65 15.49 -7.98
C SER A 63 14.46 14.65 -7.00
N VAL A 64 14.19 13.33 -6.95
CA VAL A 64 14.89 12.38 -6.07
C VAL A 64 16.26 11.97 -6.64
N THR A 65 16.39 11.87 -7.98
CA THR A 65 17.60 11.35 -8.63
C THR A 65 18.56 12.46 -9.04
N ASN A 66 18.08 13.69 -9.30
CA ASN A 66 18.90 14.80 -9.71
C ASN A 66 19.47 15.52 -8.47
N GLN A 67 20.73 15.25 -8.15
CA GLN A 67 21.40 15.64 -6.89
C GLN A 67 22.36 16.80 -7.07
N GLU A 68 22.16 17.66 -8.10
CA GLU A 68 23.12 18.72 -8.38
C GLU A 68 23.09 19.86 -7.34
N ASP A 69 21.93 20.10 -6.70
CA ASP A 69 21.74 21.16 -5.70
C ASP A 69 20.86 20.71 -4.52
N GLU A 70 21.00 21.37 -3.37
CA GLU A 70 20.09 21.20 -2.24
C GLU A 70 18.72 21.77 -2.59
N GLN A 71 17.80 20.91 -3.00
CA GLN A 71 16.49 21.31 -3.49
C GLN A 71 15.37 20.75 -2.63
N LYS A 72 14.43 21.62 -2.22
CA LYS A 72 13.16 21.18 -1.64
C LYS A 72 12.19 20.76 -2.76
N TRP A 73 11.52 19.67 -2.55
CA TRP A 73 10.53 19.16 -3.48
C TRP A 73 9.25 18.77 -2.76
N GLY A 74 8.15 18.82 -3.47
CA GLY A 74 6.84 18.42 -2.95
C GLY A 74 5.91 18.04 -4.08
N HIS A 75 5.24 16.91 -3.90
CA HIS A 75 4.32 16.34 -4.88
C HIS A 75 2.98 16.00 -4.25
N ARG A 76 1.92 16.14 -5.03
CA ARG A 76 0.56 15.83 -4.61
C ARG A 76 -0.06 14.86 -5.58
N PHE A 77 -0.52 13.72 -5.05
CA PHE A 77 -1.23 12.72 -5.82
C PHE A 77 -2.68 12.61 -5.32
N THR A 78 -3.63 12.64 -6.24
CA THR A 78 -5.02 12.38 -5.90
C THR A 78 -5.37 10.91 -6.11
N ASP A 79 -6.33 10.40 -5.34
CA ASP A 79 -6.84 9.04 -5.50
C ASP A 79 -7.39 8.79 -6.92
N LYS A 80 -8.00 9.80 -7.54
CA LYS A 80 -8.45 9.73 -8.94
C LYS A 80 -7.30 9.57 -9.92
N GLN A 81 -6.20 10.31 -9.76
CA GLN A 81 -5.01 10.18 -10.60
C GLN A 81 -4.39 8.79 -10.45
N ILE A 82 -4.20 8.33 -9.21
CA ILE A 82 -3.65 7.01 -8.91
C ILE A 82 -4.53 5.91 -9.50
N ASN A 83 -5.84 5.98 -9.30
CA ASN A 83 -6.79 4.99 -9.82
C ASN A 83 -6.86 4.98 -11.35
N SER A 84 -6.74 6.16 -11.98
CA SER A 84 -6.70 6.27 -13.45
C SER A 84 -5.43 5.62 -14.00
N TRP A 85 -4.28 5.92 -13.40
CA TRP A 85 -3.00 5.35 -13.80
C TRP A 85 -2.98 3.82 -13.61
N LEU A 86 -3.46 3.32 -12.49
CA LEU A 86 -3.58 1.88 -12.24
C LEU A 86 -4.52 1.21 -13.24
N ALA A 87 -5.66 1.84 -13.58
CA ALA A 87 -6.61 1.25 -14.52
C ALA A 87 -6.03 1.11 -15.94
N GLU A 88 -5.06 1.94 -16.32
CA GLU A 88 -4.44 1.93 -17.66
C GLU A 88 -3.11 1.18 -17.69
N HIS A 89 -2.34 1.23 -16.60
CA HIS A 89 -0.95 0.77 -16.61
C HIS A 89 -0.65 -0.41 -15.68
N PHE A 90 -1.60 -0.89 -14.88
CA PHE A 90 -1.35 -1.97 -13.93
C PHE A 90 -0.72 -3.21 -14.59
N VAL A 91 -1.28 -3.65 -15.70
CA VAL A 91 -0.79 -4.82 -16.45
C VAL A 91 0.47 -4.46 -17.28
N SER A 92 0.44 -3.30 -17.96
CA SER A 92 1.55 -2.90 -18.85
C SER A 92 2.84 -2.56 -18.09
N SER A 93 2.75 -2.11 -16.86
CA SER A 93 3.89 -1.83 -15.98
C SER A 93 4.40 -3.04 -15.20
N ARG A 94 3.83 -4.22 -15.45
CA ARG A 94 4.17 -5.48 -14.77
C ARG A 94 4.06 -5.44 -13.24
N LEU A 95 3.24 -4.53 -12.71
CA LEU A 95 3.00 -4.47 -11.26
C LEU A 95 2.39 -5.77 -10.72
N GLU A 96 1.70 -6.52 -11.57
CA GLU A 96 1.16 -7.83 -11.22
C GLU A 96 2.25 -8.86 -10.87
N GLU A 97 3.47 -8.72 -11.40
CA GLU A 97 4.60 -9.63 -11.10
C GLU A 97 5.08 -9.50 -9.64
N PHE A 98 4.89 -8.32 -9.02
CA PHE A 98 5.25 -8.05 -7.63
C PHE A 98 4.16 -8.41 -6.62
N LEU A 99 2.99 -8.81 -7.10
CA LEU A 99 1.85 -9.12 -6.26
C LEU A 99 1.52 -10.62 -6.32
N PRO A 100 0.87 -11.17 -5.27
CA PRO A 100 0.37 -12.54 -5.32
C PRO A 100 -0.56 -12.77 -6.52
N GLU A 101 -0.50 -13.97 -7.09
CA GLU A 101 -1.34 -14.34 -8.23
C GLU A 101 -2.84 -14.18 -7.94
N GLY A 102 -3.59 -13.77 -8.95
CA GLY A 102 -5.04 -13.57 -8.86
C GLY A 102 -5.48 -12.18 -8.42
N ILE A 103 -4.55 -11.26 -8.15
CA ILE A 103 -4.85 -9.84 -7.86
C ILE A 103 -5.12 -9.11 -9.19
N SER A 104 -6.24 -8.39 -9.23
CA SER A 104 -6.61 -7.56 -10.37
C SER A 104 -7.39 -6.32 -9.94
N GLN A 105 -7.47 -5.32 -10.80
CA GLN A 105 -8.24 -4.10 -10.62
C GLN A 105 -7.99 -3.41 -9.27
N PRO A 106 -6.73 -3.11 -8.90
CA PRO A 106 -6.43 -2.40 -7.67
C PRO A 106 -7.02 -0.99 -7.69
N ARG A 107 -7.51 -0.55 -6.54
CA ARG A 107 -8.09 0.79 -6.33
C ARG A 107 -7.68 1.34 -4.98
N PHE A 108 -7.47 2.64 -4.96
CA PHE A 108 -7.07 3.40 -3.78
C PHE A 108 -8.15 4.40 -3.39
N VAL A 109 -8.40 4.51 -2.10
CA VAL A 109 -9.20 5.58 -1.51
C VAL A 109 -8.37 6.21 -0.41
N ILE A 110 -8.14 7.52 -0.50
CA ILE A 110 -7.34 8.26 0.46
C ILE A 110 -8.27 9.02 1.41
N GLU A 111 -8.21 8.68 2.68
CA GLU A 111 -8.91 9.34 3.77
C GLU A 111 -7.91 10.12 4.64
N PRO A 112 -8.32 11.10 5.46
CA PRO A 112 -7.37 11.93 6.21
C PRO A 112 -6.48 11.17 7.20
N ASP A 113 -6.87 9.98 7.64
CA ASP A 113 -6.18 9.19 8.64
C ASP A 113 -5.69 7.82 8.14
N LYS A 114 -6.07 7.43 6.93
CA LYS A 114 -5.72 6.13 6.36
C LYS A 114 -5.82 6.10 4.83
N ILE A 115 -5.15 5.12 4.25
CA ILE A 115 -5.33 4.72 2.86
C ILE A 115 -6.06 3.38 2.86
N ARG A 116 -7.10 3.27 2.08
CA ARG A 116 -7.73 1.98 1.77
C ARG A 116 -7.29 1.53 0.40
N VAL A 117 -6.67 0.36 0.35
CA VAL A 117 -6.34 -0.35 -0.89
C VAL A 117 -7.34 -1.46 -1.05
N ALA A 118 -7.98 -1.55 -2.21
CA ALA A 118 -8.89 -2.64 -2.50
C ALA A 118 -8.61 -3.19 -3.89
N PHE A 119 -8.75 -4.51 -4.05
CA PHE A 119 -8.50 -5.19 -5.31
C PHE A 119 -9.40 -6.42 -5.45
N ARG A 120 -9.63 -6.84 -6.68
CA ARG A 120 -10.31 -8.11 -6.95
C ARG A 120 -9.31 -9.25 -6.83
N TYR A 121 -9.66 -10.25 -6.03
CA TYR A 121 -8.88 -11.46 -5.85
C TYR A 121 -9.64 -12.67 -6.40
N GLY A 122 -8.97 -13.49 -7.20
CA GLY A 122 -9.56 -14.65 -7.87
C GLY A 122 -10.27 -14.29 -9.18
N SER A 123 -10.93 -15.26 -9.78
CA SER A 123 -11.59 -15.14 -11.09
C SER A 123 -13.00 -15.71 -11.10
N GLY A 124 -13.85 -15.18 -11.97
CA GLY A 124 -15.19 -15.67 -12.24
C GLY A 124 -16.08 -15.71 -10.98
N LEU A 125 -16.73 -16.84 -10.75
CA LEU A 125 -17.64 -17.04 -9.62
C LEU A 125 -16.94 -17.07 -8.25
N TRP A 126 -15.63 -17.29 -8.21
CA TRP A 126 -14.82 -17.37 -7.00
C TRP A 126 -14.07 -16.09 -6.68
N SER A 127 -14.37 -14.99 -7.40
CA SER A 127 -13.74 -13.71 -7.12
C SER A 127 -14.40 -12.98 -5.96
N THR A 128 -13.58 -12.31 -5.15
CA THR A 128 -14.02 -11.43 -4.07
C THR A 128 -13.25 -10.10 -4.12
N ILE A 129 -13.80 -9.06 -3.49
CA ILE A 129 -13.05 -7.83 -3.28
C ILE A 129 -12.35 -7.91 -1.94
N VAL A 130 -11.02 -7.89 -1.98
CA VAL A 130 -10.19 -7.76 -0.79
C VAL A 130 -9.92 -6.28 -0.55
N SER A 131 -10.07 -5.82 0.68
CA SER A 131 -9.75 -4.46 1.07
C SER A 131 -8.86 -4.42 2.31
N ILE A 132 -7.89 -3.51 2.28
CA ILE A 132 -6.85 -3.33 3.28
C ILE A 132 -6.90 -1.87 3.74
N ASP A 133 -7.08 -1.63 5.03
CA ASP A 133 -6.98 -0.31 5.64
C ASP A 133 -5.58 -0.13 6.22
N LEU A 134 -4.86 0.88 5.73
CA LEU A 134 -3.48 1.19 6.10
C LEU A 134 -3.40 2.58 6.72
N ARG A 135 -2.80 2.68 7.90
CA ARG A 135 -2.33 3.95 8.45
C ARG A 135 -0.85 4.09 8.17
N LEU A 136 -0.44 5.28 7.76
CA LEU A 136 0.96 5.54 7.47
C LEU A 136 1.41 6.82 8.15
N TRP A 137 2.69 6.83 8.58
CA TRP A 137 3.35 8.00 9.15
C TRP A 137 4.86 7.90 8.97
N LEU A 138 5.53 9.04 9.04
CA LEU A 138 6.98 9.09 9.08
C LEU A 138 7.48 8.82 10.50
N VAL A 139 8.51 8.00 10.62
CA VAL A 139 9.21 7.73 11.87
C VAL A 139 10.15 8.91 12.15
N LYS A 140 9.91 9.63 13.27
CA LYS A 140 10.64 10.88 13.56
C LYS A 140 12.10 10.69 13.95
N CYS A 141 12.43 9.54 14.53
CA CYS A 141 13.78 9.27 15.06
C CYS A 141 14.72 8.65 14.01
N GLU A 142 14.22 8.29 12.84
CA GLU A 142 15.01 7.67 11.79
C GLU A 142 14.62 8.27 10.43
N PRO A 143 15.57 8.85 9.68
CA PRO A 143 15.26 9.48 8.38
C PRO A 143 14.81 8.42 7.36
N ASN A 144 13.92 8.81 6.47
CA ASN A 144 13.44 7.99 5.36
C ASN A 144 12.76 6.68 5.77
N VAL A 145 12.22 6.61 6.98
CA VAL A 145 11.45 5.46 7.45
C VAL A 145 9.98 5.79 7.49
N VAL A 146 9.21 5.02 6.74
CA VAL A 146 7.74 5.09 6.73
C VAL A 146 7.19 3.88 7.46
N ALA A 147 6.36 4.11 8.46
CA ALA A 147 5.61 3.07 9.12
C ALA A 147 4.25 2.89 8.47
N LEU A 148 3.88 1.64 8.18
CA LEU A 148 2.58 1.23 7.64
C LEU A 148 1.90 0.28 8.64
N LYS A 149 0.87 0.74 9.34
CA LYS A 149 0.05 -0.09 10.25
C LYS A 149 -1.16 -0.64 9.49
N LEU A 150 -1.29 -1.95 9.47
CA LEU A 150 -2.44 -2.64 8.90
C LEU A 150 -3.57 -2.66 9.93
N VAL A 151 -4.60 -1.84 9.75
CA VAL A 151 -5.69 -1.69 10.75
C VAL A 151 -6.97 -2.43 10.39
N GLY A 152 -7.10 -2.88 9.14
CA GLY A 152 -8.26 -3.65 8.69
C GLY A 152 -7.94 -4.49 7.47
N PHE A 153 -8.50 -5.71 7.43
CA PHE A 153 -8.39 -6.61 6.30
C PHE A 153 -9.70 -7.35 6.10
N HIS A 154 -10.30 -7.23 4.92
CA HIS A 154 -11.63 -7.75 4.64
C HIS A 154 -11.67 -8.47 3.28
N ALA A 155 -12.46 -9.53 3.21
CA ALA A 155 -12.89 -10.15 1.96
C ALA A 155 -14.40 -9.93 1.79
N GLY A 156 -14.79 -9.10 0.82
CA GLY A 156 -16.13 -8.59 0.72
C GLY A 156 -16.52 -7.79 1.96
N ALA A 157 -17.55 -8.25 2.68
CA ALA A 157 -17.98 -7.68 3.96
C ALA A 157 -17.38 -8.40 5.19
N LEU A 158 -16.63 -9.48 5.02
CA LEU A 158 -16.11 -10.28 6.12
C LEU A 158 -14.71 -9.84 6.51
N PRO A 159 -14.45 -9.59 7.81
CA PRO A 159 -13.09 -9.43 8.31
C PRO A 159 -12.35 -10.76 8.22
N ILE A 160 -11.12 -10.74 7.71
CA ILE A 160 -10.26 -11.92 7.57
C ILE A 160 -8.86 -11.64 8.15
N SER A 161 -8.10 -12.71 8.41
CA SER A 161 -6.72 -12.58 8.85
C SER A 161 -5.82 -12.14 7.69
N ALA A 162 -4.96 -11.16 7.95
CA ALA A 162 -3.99 -10.68 6.97
C ALA A 162 -2.72 -11.54 6.90
N GLN A 163 -2.56 -12.52 7.80
CA GLN A 163 -1.27 -13.19 8.01
C GLN A 163 -0.73 -13.86 6.75
N SER A 164 -1.56 -14.63 6.04
CA SER A 164 -1.13 -15.33 4.81
C SER A 164 -0.79 -14.36 3.68
N LEU A 165 -1.50 -13.24 3.56
CA LEU A 165 -1.18 -12.22 2.57
C LEU A 165 0.13 -11.50 2.89
N LEU A 166 0.36 -11.18 4.17
CA LEU A 166 1.60 -10.54 4.62
C LEU A 166 2.82 -11.45 4.41
N GLU A 167 2.68 -12.75 4.67
CA GLU A 167 3.71 -13.74 4.41
C GLU A 167 4.04 -13.80 2.91
N SER A 168 3.02 -13.87 2.04
CA SER A 168 3.20 -13.88 0.58
C SER A 168 3.82 -12.59 0.05
N ILE A 169 3.41 -11.43 0.57
CA ILE A 169 3.99 -10.14 0.20
C ILE A 169 5.47 -10.07 0.64
N ASN A 170 5.78 -10.46 1.87
CA ASN A 170 7.14 -10.45 2.38
C ASN A 170 8.07 -11.37 1.57
N GLU A 171 7.61 -12.56 1.21
CA GLU A 171 8.33 -13.51 0.36
C GLU A 171 8.66 -12.91 -1.00
N LYS A 172 7.68 -12.28 -1.66
CA LYS A 172 7.87 -11.58 -2.95
C LYS A 172 8.85 -10.41 -2.87
N PHE A 173 8.80 -9.61 -1.80
CA PHE A 173 9.77 -8.53 -1.60
C PHE A 173 11.20 -9.03 -1.40
N GLN A 174 11.38 -10.15 -0.71
CA GLN A 174 12.70 -10.77 -0.53
C GLN A 174 13.25 -11.36 -1.83
N GLU A 175 12.40 -11.99 -2.66
CA GLU A 175 12.79 -12.56 -3.95
C GLU A 175 13.30 -11.51 -4.94
N HIS A 176 12.73 -10.32 -4.95
CA HIS A 176 13.03 -9.28 -5.95
C HIS A 176 14.17 -8.33 -5.55
N GLY A 177 14.78 -8.48 -4.37
CA GLY A 177 15.99 -7.74 -3.97
C GLY A 177 15.90 -6.23 -4.13
N SER A 178 14.77 -5.62 -3.76
CA SER A 178 14.41 -4.24 -4.12
C SER A 178 15.24 -3.13 -3.45
N GLY A 179 16.28 -3.46 -2.66
CA GLY A 179 17.04 -2.46 -1.87
C GLY A 179 16.20 -1.71 -0.83
N ILE A 180 14.93 -2.09 -0.66
CA ILE A 180 14.01 -1.53 0.32
C ILE A 180 13.96 -2.49 1.51
N GLY A 181 14.51 -2.07 2.64
CA GLY A 181 14.40 -2.82 3.89
C GLY A 181 12.97 -2.74 4.44
N VAL A 182 12.34 -3.89 4.66
CA VAL A 182 11.04 -3.96 5.32
C VAL A 182 11.17 -4.78 6.59
N ASP A 183 10.99 -4.14 7.75
CA ASP A 183 10.95 -4.81 9.04
C ASP A 183 9.52 -4.84 9.58
N TRP A 184 9.12 -6.00 10.08
CA TRP A 184 7.80 -6.20 10.63
C TRP A 184 7.84 -6.24 12.17
N TYR A 185 6.93 -5.50 12.81
CA TYR A 185 6.66 -5.62 14.23
C TYR A 185 5.16 -5.58 14.51
N ARG A 186 4.76 -5.72 15.77
CA ARG A 186 3.36 -5.60 16.19
C ARG A 186 3.18 -4.43 17.12
N ASP A 187 2.17 -3.61 16.82
CA ASP A 187 1.74 -2.50 17.66
C ASP A 187 0.25 -2.65 17.97
N GLU A 188 -0.09 -2.76 19.28
CA GLU A 188 -1.46 -3.02 19.77
C GLU A 188 -2.12 -4.26 19.10
N GLY A 189 -1.33 -5.27 18.76
CA GLY A 189 -1.82 -6.48 18.09
C GLY A 189 -1.93 -6.37 16.57
N TYR A 190 -1.76 -5.18 15.98
CA TYR A 190 -1.76 -4.97 14.54
C TYR A 190 -0.35 -5.09 13.96
N PRO A 191 -0.19 -5.69 12.77
CA PRO A 191 1.09 -5.72 12.09
C PRO A 191 1.46 -4.33 11.56
N VAL A 192 2.73 -3.96 11.75
CA VAL A 192 3.31 -2.71 11.27
C VAL A 192 4.55 -3.03 10.47
N ALA A 193 4.61 -2.55 9.23
CA ALA A 193 5.79 -2.59 8.40
C ALA A 193 6.56 -1.27 8.53
N LEU A 194 7.85 -1.35 8.80
CA LEU A 194 8.79 -0.24 8.66
C LEU A 194 9.47 -0.36 7.31
N ILE A 195 9.22 0.59 6.44
CA ILE A 195 9.82 0.65 5.10
C ILE A 195 10.93 1.66 5.14
N ARG A 196 12.18 1.20 4.92
CA ARG A 196 13.39 2.03 4.88
C ARG A 196 13.78 2.30 3.45
N PHE A 197 13.65 3.55 3.04
CA PHE A 197 14.15 4.00 1.75
C PHE A 197 15.65 4.36 1.90
N GLN A 198 16.50 3.83 1.03
CA GLN A 198 17.96 4.03 1.08
C GLN A 198 18.62 3.47 2.36
N ALA A 199 18.12 2.34 2.87
CA ALA A 199 18.63 1.70 4.11
C ALA A 199 20.14 1.35 4.05
N GLU A 200 20.70 1.12 2.88
CA GLU A 200 22.11 0.76 2.68
C GLU A 200 23.05 1.98 2.62
N GLN A 201 22.50 3.19 2.58
CA GLN A 201 23.32 4.41 2.50
C GLN A 201 23.51 4.99 3.91
N PRO A 202 24.78 5.10 4.41
CA PRO A 202 25.05 5.68 5.72
C PRO A 202 24.63 7.16 5.81
N HIS A 203 24.56 7.85 4.67
CA HIS A 203 24.11 9.24 4.55
C HIS A 203 23.12 9.36 3.39
N PRO A 204 21.81 9.33 3.68
CA PRO A 204 20.81 9.46 2.65
C PRO A 204 20.92 10.84 1.98
N THR A 205 21.04 10.85 0.66
CA THR A 205 21.03 12.07 -0.17
C THR A 205 19.62 12.65 -0.30
N LEU A 206 18.62 11.82 -0.11
CA LEU A 206 17.21 12.17 -0.07
C LEU A 206 16.73 12.17 1.37
N VAL A 207 15.99 13.19 1.79
CA VAL A 207 15.31 13.23 3.09
C VAL A 207 13.82 13.47 2.87
N LEU A 208 13.03 12.51 3.30
CA LEU A 208 11.59 12.60 3.32
C LEU A 208 11.14 13.32 4.60
N GLU A 209 10.49 14.49 4.45
CA GLU A 209 10.12 15.36 5.58
C GLU A 209 8.65 15.23 5.98
N LEU A 210 7.78 15.03 5.00
CA LEU A 210 6.35 15.03 5.23
C LEU A 210 5.65 14.00 4.34
N ILE A 211 4.79 13.22 4.96
CA ILE A 211 3.69 12.52 4.28
C ILE A 211 2.40 12.95 4.97
N LYS A 212 1.51 13.60 4.23
CA LYS A 212 0.23 14.07 4.74
C LYS A 212 -0.91 13.51 3.92
N LEU A 213 -1.84 12.86 4.59
CA LEU A 213 -3.09 12.42 3.98
C LEU A 213 -4.16 13.48 4.12
N GLU A 214 -4.87 13.74 3.04
CA GLU A 214 -6.07 14.57 2.99
C GLU A 214 -7.19 13.77 2.31
N LYS A 215 -8.41 14.27 2.39
CA LYS A 215 -9.52 13.60 1.70
C LYS A 215 -9.26 13.56 0.19
N GLY A 216 -9.03 12.38 -0.35
CA GLY A 216 -8.80 12.15 -1.78
C GLY A 216 -7.41 12.53 -2.28
N ALA A 217 -6.43 12.80 -1.39
CA ALA A 217 -5.08 13.15 -1.81
C ALA A 217 -4.01 12.79 -0.78
N ILE A 218 -2.80 12.50 -1.27
CA ILE A 218 -1.57 12.37 -0.49
C ILE A 218 -0.59 13.45 -0.92
N HIS A 219 0.04 14.09 0.05
CA HIS A 219 1.12 15.04 -0.13
C HIS A 219 2.41 14.43 0.39
N ILE A 220 3.46 14.48 -0.41
CA ILE A 220 4.79 13.98 -0.07
C ILE A 220 5.77 15.15 -0.28
N GLN A 221 6.57 15.44 0.73
CA GLN A 221 7.56 16.53 0.66
C GLN A 221 8.88 16.06 1.25
N GLY A 222 9.94 16.63 0.75
CA GLY A 222 11.28 16.35 1.21
C GLY A 222 12.30 17.32 0.62
N HIS A 223 13.57 17.02 0.85
CA HIS A 223 14.68 17.74 0.24
C HIS A 223 15.79 16.77 -0.16
N THR A 224 16.59 17.18 -1.12
CA THR A 224 17.85 16.53 -1.46
C THR A 224 18.98 17.25 -0.73
N LYS A 225 19.96 16.50 -0.20
CA LYS A 225 21.17 17.07 0.40
C LYS A 225 22.22 17.29 -0.67
N ASP A 226 22.98 18.39 -0.54
CA ASP A 226 24.08 18.70 -1.45
C ASP A 226 25.11 17.54 -1.50
N PRO A 227 25.45 17.06 -2.71
CA PRO A 227 26.51 16.06 -2.89
C PRO A 227 27.89 16.54 -2.41
N ALA A 228 28.12 17.86 -2.33
CA ALA A 228 29.38 18.40 -1.78
C ALA A 228 29.51 18.12 -0.28
N SER A 229 28.41 18.17 0.47
CA SER A 229 28.40 17.78 1.89
C SER A 229 28.71 16.28 2.07
N LEU A 230 28.31 15.45 1.12
CA LEU A 230 28.63 14.02 1.09
C LEU A 230 30.11 13.78 0.75
N ARG A 231 30.65 14.55 -0.21
CA ARG A 231 32.08 14.48 -0.58
C ARG A 231 32.98 14.94 0.55
N ALA A 232 32.61 16.01 1.27
CA ALA A 232 33.32 16.48 2.45
C ALA A 232 33.33 15.44 3.58
N PHE A 233 32.20 14.77 3.80
CA PHE A 233 32.11 13.68 4.77
C PHE A 233 32.93 12.43 4.35
N LEU A 234 32.89 12.05 3.08
CA LEU A 234 33.70 10.93 2.55
C LEU A 234 35.20 11.25 2.55
N ALA A 235 35.57 12.54 2.47
CA ALA A 235 36.96 12.99 2.57
C ALA A 235 37.46 13.01 4.02
N ASP A 236 36.61 13.23 5.02
CA ASP A 236 36.94 13.16 6.45
C ASP A 236 35.80 12.52 7.29
N PRO A 237 35.63 11.19 7.21
CA PRO A 237 34.56 10.48 7.91
C PRO A 237 34.65 10.53 9.44
N PHE A 238 35.76 11.00 9.99
CA PHE A 238 36.00 11.13 11.43
C PHE A 238 36.13 12.57 11.93
N GLY A 239 35.96 13.57 11.04
CA GLY A 239 36.07 14.99 11.37
C GLY A 239 35.07 15.44 12.44
N SER A 240 33.87 14.87 12.46
CA SER A 240 32.83 15.18 13.46
C SER A 240 33.10 14.57 14.84
N LEU A 241 33.95 13.54 14.95
CA LEU A 241 34.35 12.94 16.22
C LEU A 241 35.46 13.72 16.94
N ARG A 242 36.23 14.54 16.20
CA ARG A 242 37.33 15.37 16.78
C ARG A 242 36.79 16.64 17.47
N LEU A 243 35.60 17.11 17.14
CA LEU A 243 34.99 18.32 17.77
C LEU A 243 34.24 18.00 19.08
N ALA A 244 34.10 16.75 19.45
CA ALA A 244 33.41 16.33 20.70
C ALA A 244 34.37 16.07 21.86
N THR A 245 35.70 16.32 21.71
CA THR A 245 36.76 16.04 22.70
C THR A 245 37.57 17.28 23.13
N GLU A 246 37.11 18.51 22.82
CA GLU A 246 37.64 19.76 23.39
C GLU A 246 36.71 20.41 24.40
#